data_a1065c996c0dfa7fa6359e6ed1698f96
#
_entry.id   a1065c996c0dfa7fa6359e6ed1698f96
#
_cell.length_a   1.000
_cell.length_b   1.000
_cell.length_c   1.000
_cell.angle_alpha   90.00
_cell.angle_beta   90.00
_cell.angle_gamma   90.00
#
_symmetry.space_group_name_H-M   'P 1'
#
loop_
_entity.id
_entity.type
_entity.pdbx_description
1 polymer ?
#
loop_
_entity_poly.entity_id
_entity_poly.type
_entity_poly.pdbx_seq_one_letter_code
_entity_poly.pdbx_strand_id
1 'polypeptide(L)'
;MLHAAELAVLWAFSSYYFIIIAAGHIWKLLTLSFIPPTIAGMVLCYRGRYLPGIVVTALFTALQILSNHVQMTYYFLFVMGLMVFAYLIDAVRKHTLGQWAKATACFAVAGLLGIAVNLSNLYHTWQYSKESMRGKSELTQKTKNQADQTSSGLERSYITMWSYGLGETWTLLVPNTKGGASVPLAQSETAMKHANRTYVPVYQAFTQYWGEQPGTSGPVYVGAFVLMLFVLGLFIVRGPMKWCLLAATVLSILLSWGKNFMGFTDFFLDYVPMYDKFRTVASILVIAEFTIPLLAMLALKKLVDDPACLEGKSTHLHMPRKHYLTLSFCITGGVALLFWAMPDAFFGDYLSSADHTYMKQFVEAGYIPQQLA
;
A
#
# COMPACT_ATOMS: atom_id res chain seq x y z
N MET A 1 -2.38 -18.78 -19.17
CA MET A 1 -2.62 -19.42 -17.86
C MET A 1 -1.43 -19.25 -16.92
N LEU A 2 -0.19 -19.52 -17.35
CA LEU A 2 1.01 -19.43 -16.48
C LEU A 2 1.14 -18.08 -15.76
N HIS A 3 1.09 -16.97 -16.49
CA HIS A 3 1.21 -15.62 -15.92
C HIS A 3 0.09 -15.23 -14.92
N ALA A 4 -1.09 -15.85 -15.02
CA ALA A 4 -2.15 -15.62 -14.02
C ALA A 4 -1.85 -16.36 -12.71
N ALA A 5 -1.28 -17.56 -12.80
CA ALA A 5 -0.84 -18.31 -11.62
C ALA A 5 0.33 -17.61 -10.92
N GLU A 6 1.30 -17.10 -11.69
CA GLU A 6 2.43 -16.32 -11.16
C GLU A 6 1.98 -15.08 -10.41
N LEU A 7 1.02 -14.30 -10.96
CA LEU A 7 0.45 -13.14 -10.28
C LEU A 7 -0.29 -13.54 -9.00
N ALA A 8 -1.04 -14.64 -9.03
CA ALA A 8 -1.72 -15.16 -7.84
C ALA A 8 -0.74 -15.56 -6.75
N VAL A 9 0.40 -16.18 -7.10
CA VAL A 9 1.48 -16.52 -6.16
C VAL A 9 2.11 -15.25 -5.60
N LEU A 10 2.47 -14.27 -6.43
CA LEU A 10 3.04 -12.99 -5.97
C LEU A 10 2.09 -12.26 -5.01
N TRP A 11 0.79 -12.28 -5.27
CA TRP A 11 -0.20 -11.70 -4.37
C TRP A 11 -0.33 -12.48 -3.08
N ALA A 12 -0.44 -13.81 -3.14
CA ALA A 12 -0.58 -14.67 -1.95
C ALA A 12 0.64 -14.63 -1.02
N PHE A 13 1.83 -14.42 -1.58
CA PHE A 13 3.09 -14.31 -0.84
C PHE A 13 3.58 -12.86 -0.69
N SER A 14 2.71 -11.87 -0.89
CA SER A 14 3.03 -10.47 -0.55
C SER A 14 3.41 -10.36 0.92
N SER A 15 4.46 -9.60 1.23
CA SER A 15 4.93 -9.36 2.61
C SER A 15 3.81 -8.79 3.49
N TYR A 16 2.92 -8.00 2.90
CA TYR A 16 1.79 -7.41 3.60
C TYR A 16 0.87 -8.46 4.25
N TYR A 17 0.66 -9.62 3.60
CA TYR A 17 -0.15 -10.70 4.19
C TYR A 17 0.49 -11.27 5.45
N PHE A 18 1.80 -11.50 5.43
CA PHE A 18 2.53 -11.99 6.61
C PHE A 18 2.48 -10.98 7.76
N ILE A 19 2.62 -9.69 7.46
CA ILE A 19 2.53 -8.61 8.45
C ILE A 19 1.14 -8.60 9.11
N ILE A 20 0.06 -8.64 8.33
CA ILE A 20 -1.30 -8.58 8.88
C ILE A 20 -1.73 -9.87 9.57
N ILE A 21 -1.21 -11.04 9.16
CA ILE A 21 -1.42 -12.31 9.86
C ILE A 21 -0.71 -12.27 11.22
N ALA A 22 0.55 -11.86 11.26
CA ALA A 22 1.31 -11.73 12.49
C ALA A 22 0.66 -10.72 13.46
N ALA A 23 0.03 -9.66 12.92
CA ALA A 23 -0.74 -8.69 13.70
C ALA A 23 -2.17 -9.16 14.08
N GLY A 24 -2.59 -10.37 13.70
CA GLY A 24 -3.89 -10.94 14.04
C GLY A 24 -5.07 -10.42 13.20
N HIS A 25 -4.84 -9.78 12.05
CA HIS A 25 -5.88 -9.14 11.24
C HIS A 25 -6.50 -10.06 10.17
N ILE A 26 -7.07 -11.21 10.58
CA ILE A 26 -7.64 -12.23 9.69
C ILE A 26 -8.72 -11.68 8.75
N TRP A 27 -9.62 -10.82 9.24
CA TRP A 27 -10.69 -10.25 8.42
C TRP A 27 -10.16 -9.33 7.30
N LYS A 28 -9.07 -8.61 7.57
CA LYS A 28 -8.34 -7.82 6.57
C LYS A 28 -7.78 -8.72 5.47
N LEU A 29 -7.16 -9.84 5.84
CA LEU A 29 -6.63 -10.84 4.91
C LEU A 29 -7.74 -11.38 4.00
N LEU A 30 -8.87 -11.81 4.57
CA LEU A 30 -10.00 -12.34 3.80
C LEU A 30 -10.53 -11.32 2.79
N THR A 31 -10.74 -10.07 3.23
CA THR A 31 -11.19 -9.00 2.32
C THR A 31 -10.23 -8.83 1.16
N LEU A 32 -8.93 -8.75 1.43
CA LEU A 32 -7.89 -8.57 0.42
C LEU A 32 -7.81 -9.76 -0.56
N SER A 33 -8.08 -10.98 -0.10
CA SER A 33 -8.08 -12.18 -0.95
C SER A 33 -9.17 -12.16 -2.02
N PHE A 34 -10.27 -11.45 -1.77
CA PHE A 34 -11.40 -11.35 -2.70
C PHE A 34 -11.28 -10.17 -3.69
N ILE A 35 -10.30 -9.28 -3.51
CA ILE A 35 -10.10 -8.11 -4.38
C ILE A 35 -9.65 -8.47 -5.79
N PRO A 36 -8.61 -9.30 -6.00
CA PRO A 36 -8.17 -9.66 -7.35
C PRO A 36 -9.27 -10.30 -8.21
N PRO A 37 -10.08 -11.25 -7.71
CA PRO A 37 -11.19 -11.77 -8.50
C PRO A 37 -12.29 -10.73 -8.77
N THR A 38 -12.54 -9.77 -7.87
CA THR A 38 -13.46 -8.64 -8.15
C THR A 38 -12.95 -7.81 -9.32
N ILE A 39 -11.65 -7.47 -9.33
CA ILE A 39 -11.01 -6.75 -10.44
C ILE A 39 -11.03 -7.60 -11.72
N ALA A 40 -10.83 -8.91 -11.63
CA ALA A 40 -10.95 -9.80 -12.79
C ALA A 40 -12.36 -9.80 -13.39
N GLY A 41 -13.41 -9.76 -12.54
CA GLY A 41 -14.79 -9.60 -13.00
C GLY A 41 -15.01 -8.27 -13.72
N MET A 42 -14.46 -7.17 -13.21
CA MET A 42 -14.44 -5.87 -13.90
C MET A 42 -13.78 -5.98 -15.27
N VAL A 43 -12.59 -6.57 -15.36
CA VAL A 43 -11.86 -6.77 -16.62
C VAL A 43 -12.67 -7.61 -17.60
N LEU A 44 -13.39 -8.64 -17.14
CA LEU A 44 -14.29 -9.44 -18.01
C LEU A 44 -15.40 -8.58 -18.61
N CYS A 45 -16.02 -7.68 -17.85
CA CYS A 45 -17.00 -6.73 -18.37
C CYS A 45 -16.40 -5.87 -19.49
N TYR A 46 -15.21 -5.29 -19.29
CA TYR A 46 -14.54 -4.48 -20.30
C TYR A 46 -14.03 -5.26 -21.52
N ARG A 47 -13.92 -6.60 -21.41
CA ARG A 47 -13.65 -7.51 -22.52
C ARG A 47 -14.92 -7.97 -23.25
N GLY A 48 -16.10 -7.42 -22.91
CA GLY A 48 -17.38 -7.78 -23.50
C GLY A 48 -18.01 -9.07 -22.95
N ARG A 49 -17.37 -9.70 -21.96
CA ARG A 49 -17.88 -10.92 -21.28
C ARG A 49 -18.75 -10.51 -20.09
N TYR A 50 -19.92 -9.90 -20.40
CA TYR A 50 -20.73 -9.22 -19.38
C TYR A 50 -21.28 -10.18 -18.31
N LEU A 51 -21.93 -11.29 -18.68
CA LEU A 51 -22.53 -12.20 -17.71
C LEU A 51 -21.51 -12.81 -16.75
N PRO A 52 -20.41 -13.43 -17.20
CA PRO A 52 -19.37 -13.89 -16.28
C PRO A 52 -18.78 -12.75 -15.44
N GLY A 53 -18.58 -11.56 -16.05
CA GLY A 53 -18.08 -10.39 -15.34
C GLY A 53 -18.99 -9.96 -14.20
N ILE A 54 -20.32 -9.90 -14.44
CA ILE A 54 -21.31 -9.55 -13.41
C ILE A 54 -21.31 -10.58 -12.29
N VAL A 55 -21.35 -11.87 -12.62
CA VAL A 55 -21.40 -12.96 -11.62
C VAL A 55 -20.16 -12.92 -10.72
N VAL A 56 -18.96 -12.85 -11.33
CA VAL A 56 -17.70 -12.83 -10.57
C VAL A 56 -17.61 -11.58 -9.72
N THR A 57 -17.89 -10.39 -10.29
CA THR A 57 -17.85 -9.14 -9.52
C THR A 57 -18.83 -9.16 -8.36
N ALA A 58 -20.10 -9.55 -8.59
CA ALA A 58 -21.14 -9.56 -7.56
C ALA A 58 -20.77 -10.52 -6.41
N LEU A 59 -20.36 -11.75 -6.75
CA LEU A 59 -19.96 -12.77 -5.77
C LEU A 59 -18.81 -12.28 -4.90
N PHE A 60 -17.70 -11.83 -5.52
CA PHE A 60 -16.52 -11.46 -4.76
C PHE A 60 -16.66 -10.12 -4.05
N THR A 61 -17.48 -9.19 -4.53
CA THR A 61 -17.88 -7.99 -3.77
C THR A 61 -18.70 -8.38 -2.54
N ALA A 62 -19.65 -9.32 -2.67
CA ALA A 62 -20.42 -9.81 -1.53
C ALA A 62 -19.52 -10.44 -0.46
N LEU A 63 -18.55 -11.27 -0.86
CA LEU A 63 -17.57 -11.89 0.05
C LEU A 63 -16.64 -10.89 0.71
N GLN A 64 -16.20 -9.83 -0.01
CA GLN A 64 -15.42 -8.73 0.58
C GLN A 64 -16.19 -8.04 1.71
N ILE A 65 -17.46 -7.69 1.46
CA ILE A 65 -18.29 -7.01 2.46
C ILE A 65 -18.60 -7.94 3.63
N LEU A 66 -18.89 -9.22 3.36
CA LEU A 66 -19.10 -10.23 4.39
C LEU A 66 -17.89 -10.39 5.32
N SER A 67 -16.68 -10.20 4.79
CA SER A 67 -15.42 -10.21 5.58
C SER A 67 -15.31 -9.03 6.55
N ASN A 68 -16.24 -8.08 6.51
CA ASN A 68 -16.41 -6.98 7.46
C ASN A 68 -15.18 -6.09 7.68
N HIS A 69 -14.34 -5.92 6.66
CA HIS A 69 -13.21 -4.98 6.68
C HIS A 69 -13.34 -3.93 5.57
N VAL A 70 -14.36 -3.07 5.70
CA VAL A 70 -14.80 -2.09 4.69
C VAL A 70 -13.65 -1.17 4.22
N GLN A 71 -12.70 -0.84 5.08
CA GLN A 71 -11.55 0.03 4.76
C GLN A 71 -10.74 -0.51 3.57
N MET A 72 -10.48 -1.82 3.50
CA MET A 72 -9.71 -2.39 2.38
C MET A 72 -10.49 -2.34 1.08
N THR A 73 -11.78 -2.67 1.11
CA THR A 73 -12.68 -2.52 -0.04
C THR A 73 -12.71 -1.07 -0.52
N TYR A 74 -12.83 -0.11 0.41
CA TYR A 74 -12.83 1.33 0.12
C TYR A 74 -11.53 1.78 -0.58
N TYR A 75 -10.36 1.37 -0.09
CA TYR A 75 -9.09 1.71 -0.72
C TYR A 75 -8.97 1.19 -2.15
N PHE A 76 -9.47 -0.01 -2.41
CA PHE A 76 -9.44 -0.56 -3.77
C PHE A 76 -10.49 0.03 -4.71
N LEU A 77 -11.48 0.80 -4.21
CA LEU A 77 -12.33 1.63 -5.08
C LEU A 77 -11.51 2.68 -5.83
N PHE A 78 -10.46 3.25 -5.23
CA PHE A 78 -9.56 4.17 -5.93
C PHE A 78 -8.86 3.48 -7.11
N VAL A 79 -8.36 2.25 -6.90
CA VAL A 79 -7.73 1.46 -7.96
C VAL A 79 -8.73 1.18 -9.08
N MET A 80 -9.91 0.67 -8.73
CA MET A 80 -10.95 0.34 -9.71
C MET A 80 -11.44 1.59 -10.45
N GLY A 81 -11.58 2.73 -9.76
CA GLY A 81 -11.93 4.02 -10.37
C GLY A 81 -10.88 4.48 -11.39
N LEU A 82 -9.60 4.40 -11.05
CA LEU A 82 -8.51 4.71 -11.97
C LEU A 82 -8.48 3.74 -13.17
N MET A 83 -8.77 2.46 -12.96
CA MET A 83 -8.86 1.49 -14.06
C MET A 83 -10.06 1.78 -14.98
N VAL A 84 -11.24 2.14 -14.42
CA VAL A 84 -12.41 2.58 -15.20
C VAL A 84 -12.05 3.81 -16.05
N PHE A 85 -11.29 4.74 -15.47
CA PHE A 85 -10.80 5.92 -16.19
C PHE A 85 -9.79 5.56 -17.30
N ALA A 86 -8.89 4.59 -17.07
CA ALA A 86 -8.01 4.07 -18.12
C ALA A 86 -8.79 3.49 -19.30
N TYR A 87 -9.84 2.70 -19.00
CA TYR A 87 -10.72 2.17 -20.03
C TYR A 87 -11.51 3.26 -20.76
N LEU A 88 -11.88 4.36 -20.08
CA LEU A 88 -12.50 5.52 -20.71
C LEU A 88 -11.57 6.18 -21.71
N ILE A 89 -10.31 6.45 -21.32
CA ILE A 89 -9.31 7.01 -22.23
C ILE A 89 -9.15 6.14 -23.48
N ASP A 90 -9.09 4.83 -23.29
CA ASP A 90 -8.94 3.88 -24.40
C ASP A 90 -10.19 3.88 -25.30
N ALA A 91 -11.38 3.95 -24.72
CA ALA A 91 -12.65 4.00 -25.43
C ALA A 91 -12.83 5.30 -26.24
N VAL A 92 -12.39 6.45 -25.68
CA VAL A 92 -12.37 7.72 -26.42
C VAL A 92 -11.43 7.62 -27.61
N ARG A 93 -10.22 7.10 -27.43
CA ARG A 93 -9.23 6.94 -28.51
C ARG A 93 -9.66 5.98 -29.61
N LYS A 94 -10.47 4.97 -29.25
CA LYS A 94 -10.95 3.93 -30.18
C LYS A 94 -12.39 4.17 -30.70
N HIS A 95 -13.02 5.26 -30.28
CA HIS A 95 -14.43 5.58 -30.59
C HIS A 95 -15.41 4.48 -30.16
N THR A 96 -15.19 3.85 -28.98
CA THR A 96 -15.98 2.73 -28.43
C THR A 96 -16.69 3.10 -27.13
N LEU A 97 -17.10 4.37 -26.96
CA LEU A 97 -17.74 4.86 -25.74
C LEU A 97 -19.00 4.07 -25.33
N GLY A 98 -19.82 3.63 -26.30
CA GLY A 98 -21.00 2.81 -26.02
C GLY A 98 -20.65 1.46 -25.37
N GLN A 99 -19.54 0.83 -25.77
CA GLN A 99 -19.06 -0.40 -25.16
C GLN A 99 -18.52 -0.15 -23.75
N TRP A 100 -17.77 0.95 -23.56
CA TRP A 100 -17.30 1.37 -22.26
C TRP A 100 -18.46 1.63 -21.29
N ALA A 101 -19.49 2.41 -21.72
CA ALA A 101 -20.66 2.71 -20.89
C ALA A 101 -21.42 1.45 -20.49
N LYS A 102 -21.61 0.50 -21.42
CA LYS A 102 -22.25 -0.79 -21.14
C LYS A 102 -21.42 -1.61 -20.15
N ALA A 103 -20.11 -1.71 -20.33
CA ALA A 103 -19.22 -2.44 -19.42
C ALA A 103 -19.22 -1.82 -18.01
N THR A 104 -19.16 -0.49 -17.93
CA THR A 104 -19.21 0.25 -16.65
C THR A 104 -20.55 0.04 -15.96
N ALA A 105 -21.67 0.09 -16.70
CA ALA A 105 -23.00 -0.18 -16.14
C ALA A 105 -23.11 -1.62 -15.59
N CYS A 106 -22.64 -2.62 -16.36
CA CYS A 106 -22.61 -4.00 -15.90
C CYS A 106 -21.76 -4.19 -14.64
N PHE A 107 -20.60 -3.56 -14.58
CA PHE A 107 -19.73 -3.57 -13.40
C PHE A 107 -20.40 -2.90 -12.19
N ALA A 108 -21.01 -1.72 -12.37
CA ALA A 108 -21.73 -1.00 -11.31
C ALA A 108 -22.91 -1.82 -10.78
N VAL A 109 -23.75 -2.41 -11.66
CA VAL A 109 -24.86 -3.28 -11.26
C VAL A 109 -24.35 -4.49 -10.47
N ALA A 110 -23.24 -5.10 -10.90
CA ALA A 110 -22.63 -6.21 -10.19
C ALA A 110 -22.16 -5.83 -8.79
N GLY A 111 -21.50 -4.67 -8.66
CA GLY A 111 -21.11 -4.12 -7.36
C GLY A 111 -22.31 -3.86 -6.44
N LEU A 112 -23.37 -3.24 -6.97
CA LEU A 112 -24.61 -2.99 -6.23
C LEU A 112 -25.28 -4.30 -5.77
N LEU A 113 -25.30 -5.34 -6.60
CA LEU A 113 -25.81 -6.66 -6.20
C LEU A 113 -24.99 -7.26 -5.06
N GLY A 114 -23.67 -7.18 -5.12
CA GLY A 114 -22.78 -7.63 -4.03
C GLY A 114 -23.00 -6.86 -2.73
N ILE A 115 -23.26 -5.55 -2.81
CA ILE A 115 -23.62 -4.71 -1.66
C ILE A 115 -24.98 -5.10 -1.12
N ALA A 116 -25.98 -5.29 -1.99
CA ALA A 116 -27.38 -5.55 -1.61
C ALA A 116 -27.53 -6.82 -0.77
N VAL A 117 -26.76 -7.86 -1.06
CA VAL A 117 -26.77 -9.12 -0.27
C VAL A 117 -26.34 -8.88 1.18
N ASN A 118 -25.50 -7.87 1.44
CA ASN A 118 -24.99 -7.52 2.76
C ASN A 118 -25.66 -6.28 3.37
N LEU A 119 -26.77 -5.79 2.80
CA LEU A 119 -27.35 -4.51 3.17
C LEU A 119 -27.74 -4.43 4.64
N SER A 120 -28.27 -5.52 5.21
CA SER A 120 -28.60 -5.59 6.63
C SER A 120 -27.36 -5.37 7.52
N ASN A 121 -26.26 -6.07 7.24
CA ASN A 121 -25.02 -5.93 8.00
C ASN A 121 -24.43 -4.51 7.86
N LEU A 122 -24.44 -3.97 6.65
CA LEU A 122 -23.98 -2.60 6.39
C LEU A 122 -24.83 -1.56 7.10
N TYR A 123 -26.15 -1.73 7.09
CA TYR A 123 -27.08 -0.82 7.77
C TYR A 123 -26.84 -0.81 9.28
N HIS A 124 -26.75 -1.97 9.91
CA HIS A 124 -26.51 -2.06 11.35
C HIS A 124 -25.10 -1.52 11.71
N THR A 125 -24.09 -1.84 10.91
CA THR A 125 -22.74 -1.29 11.10
C THR A 125 -22.73 0.24 10.99
N TRP A 126 -23.45 0.79 10.01
CA TRP A 126 -23.58 2.24 9.83
C TRP A 126 -24.33 2.89 11.00
N GLN A 127 -25.42 2.33 11.47
CA GLN A 127 -26.13 2.84 12.65
C GLN A 127 -25.24 2.81 13.88
N TYR A 128 -24.61 1.66 14.15
CA TYR A 128 -23.70 1.53 15.29
C TYR A 128 -22.49 2.47 15.21
N SER A 129 -22.00 2.76 14.02
CA SER A 129 -20.86 3.66 13.84
C SER A 129 -21.13 5.09 14.32
N LYS A 130 -22.38 5.53 14.31
CA LYS A 130 -22.78 6.87 14.77
C LYS A 130 -22.64 7.00 16.30
N GLU A 131 -22.86 5.90 17.02
CA GLU A 131 -22.78 5.81 18.47
C GLU A 131 -21.35 5.43 18.96
N SER A 132 -20.44 5.28 18.03
CA SER A 132 -19.03 4.96 18.31
C SER A 132 -18.14 6.20 18.17
N MET A 133 -16.84 6.03 18.47
CA MET A 133 -15.82 7.08 18.26
C MET A 133 -15.74 7.61 16.80
N ARG A 134 -16.41 6.94 15.84
CA ARG A 134 -16.51 7.39 14.44
C ARG A 134 -17.68 8.32 14.18
N GLY A 135 -18.59 8.50 15.15
CA GLY A 135 -19.67 9.46 15.15
C GLY A 135 -19.25 10.81 15.74
N LYS A 136 -20.19 11.75 15.80
CA LYS A 136 -19.97 13.03 16.49
C LYS A 136 -19.90 12.76 18.00
N SER A 137 -18.91 13.32 18.70
CA SER A 137 -18.85 13.24 20.15
C SER A 137 -19.97 14.11 20.77
N GLU A 138 -20.77 13.52 21.64
CA GLU A 138 -21.75 14.24 22.45
C GLU A 138 -21.10 14.97 23.64
N LEU A 139 -19.90 14.52 24.03
CA LEU A 139 -19.14 15.15 25.11
C LEU A 139 -18.41 16.37 24.55
N THR A 140 -18.87 17.55 24.89
CA THR A 140 -18.19 18.82 24.62
C THR A 140 -16.92 18.89 25.49
N GLN A 141 -15.85 18.26 25.05
CA GLN A 141 -14.54 18.47 25.68
C GLN A 141 -14.00 19.83 25.24
N LYS A 142 -14.13 20.83 26.08
CA LYS A 142 -13.57 22.19 25.89
C LYS A 142 -12.04 22.25 25.78
N THR A 143 -11.36 21.11 25.88
CA THR A 143 -9.89 21.00 26.01
C THR A 143 -9.20 20.29 24.84
N LYS A 144 -9.92 19.78 23.84
CA LYS A 144 -9.27 19.20 22.66
C LYS A 144 -9.01 20.28 21.60
N ASN A 145 -7.80 20.29 21.06
CA ASN A 145 -7.39 21.15 19.95
C ASN A 145 -8.40 21.04 18.81
N GLN A 146 -9.14 22.11 18.52
CA GLN A 146 -10.10 22.15 17.40
C GLN A 146 -9.42 21.80 16.06
N ALA A 147 -8.12 22.08 15.93
CA ALA A 147 -7.33 21.73 14.74
C ALA A 147 -7.17 20.23 14.53
N ASP A 148 -7.32 19.39 15.56
CA ASP A 148 -7.19 17.92 15.44
C ASP A 148 -8.50 17.23 15.03
N GLN A 149 -9.62 17.93 15.05
CA GLN A 149 -10.92 17.36 14.71
C GLN A 149 -11.14 17.36 13.20
N THR A 150 -11.67 16.23 12.67
CA THR A 150 -12.25 16.18 11.33
C THR A 150 -13.71 16.64 11.35
N SER A 151 -14.30 16.89 10.19
CA SER A 151 -15.68 17.40 10.09
C SER A 151 -16.73 16.46 10.67
N SER A 152 -16.51 15.15 10.63
CA SER A 152 -17.53 14.15 11.01
C SER A 152 -16.96 12.80 11.45
N GLY A 153 -15.64 12.64 11.55
CA GLY A 153 -14.98 11.37 11.76
C GLY A 153 -14.08 11.32 12.99
N LEU A 154 -13.02 10.55 12.85
CA LEU A 154 -11.98 10.37 13.86
C LEU A 154 -11.07 11.60 13.94
N GLU A 155 -10.35 11.76 15.04
CA GLU A 155 -9.32 12.80 15.19
C GLU A 155 -8.15 12.55 14.20
N ARG A 156 -7.58 13.63 13.66
CA ARG A 156 -6.48 13.58 12.68
C ARG A 156 -5.26 12.84 13.23
N SER A 157 -4.89 13.14 14.50
CA SER A 157 -3.79 12.47 15.21
C SER A 157 -4.03 10.97 15.33
N TYR A 158 -5.27 10.54 15.60
CA TYR A 158 -5.63 9.13 15.71
C TYR A 158 -5.65 8.43 14.35
N ILE A 159 -6.14 9.08 13.30
CA ILE A 159 -6.13 8.56 11.93
C ILE A 159 -4.69 8.33 11.46
N THR A 160 -3.82 9.30 11.71
CA THR A 160 -2.44 9.33 11.20
C THR A 160 -1.41 8.76 12.17
N MET A 161 -1.84 8.16 13.29
CA MET A 161 -0.94 7.55 14.27
C MET A 161 0.01 6.52 13.62
N TRP A 162 -0.51 5.65 12.77
CA TRP A 162 0.26 4.73 11.93
C TRP A 162 0.49 5.35 10.55
N SER A 163 1.44 6.25 10.47
CA SER A 163 1.91 6.85 9.22
C SER A 163 3.26 6.27 8.83
N TYR A 164 3.41 5.97 7.56
CA TYR A 164 4.67 5.48 7.00
C TYR A 164 5.69 6.63 6.93
N GLY A 165 6.92 6.39 7.36
CA GLY A 165 7.98 7.38 7.21
C GLY A 165 8.41 7.53 5.74
N LEU A 166 8.86 8.72 5.33
CA LEU A 166 9.36 8.92 3.97
C LEU A 166 10.51 7.94 3.65
N GLY A 167 11.45 7.78 4.59
CA GLY A 167 12.56 6.82 4.47
C GLY A 167 12.12 5.35 4.50
N GLU A 168 10.98 5.04 5.12
CA GLU A 168 10.41 3.69 5.13
C GLU A 168 9.91 3.25 3.75
N THR A 169 9.59 4.20 2.85
CA THR A 169 9.17 3.88 1.48
C THR A 169 10.20 3.03 0.73
N TRP A 170 11.47 3.16 1.08
CA TRP A 170 12.53 2.35 0.50
C TRP A 170 12.47 0.88 0.86
N THR A 171 11.68 0.50 1.88
CA THR A 171 11.44 -0.92 2.20
C THR A 171 10.76 -1.66 1.05
N LEU A 172 10.00 -0.98 0.20
CA LEU A 172 9.45 -1.57 -1.03
C LEU A 172 10.53 -2.14 -1.95
N LEU A 173 11.73 -1.54 -1.95
CA LEU A 173 12.87 -1.93 -2.77
C LEU A 173 13.88 -2.80 -2.00
N VAL A 174 14.23 -2.37 -0.78
CA VAL A 174 15.24 -3.04 0.06
C VAL A 174 14.61 -3.34 1.41
N PRO A 175 14.43 -4.62 1.78
CA PRO A 175 13.79 -4.97 3.04
C PRO A 175 14.63 -4.47 4.21
N ASN A 176 13.96 -4.18 5.31
CA ASN A 176 14.59 -3.75 6.57
C ASN A 176 15.38 -2.43 6.52
N THR A 177 15.14 -1.54 5.53
CA THR A 177 15.80 -0.22 5.47
C THR A 177 15.48 0.67 6.69
N LYS A 178 14.42 0.37 7.42
CA LYS A 178 14.06 0.97 8.71
C LYS A 178 13.89 -0.10 9.79
N GLY A 179 14.70 -1.17 9.70
CA GLY A 179 14.63 -2.30 10.61
C GLY A 179 13.53 -3.31 10.30
N GLY A 180 13.37 -4.29 11.15
CA GLY A 180 12.44 -5.41 10.99
C GLY A 180 11.10 -5.18 11.68
N ALA A 181 10.64 -6.18 12.44
CA ALA A 181 9.47 -6.08 13.29
C ALA A 181 9.77 -5.33 14.59
N SER A 182 8.74 -4.80 15.26
CA SER A 182 8.85 -4.16 16.56
C SER A 182 9.01 -5.20 17.69
N VAL A 183 10.09 -5.98 17.60
CA VAL A 183 10.54 -6.91 18.64
C VAL A 183 11.78 -6.36 19.32
N PRO A 184 12.01 -6.65 20.62
CA PRO A 184 13.19 -6.15 21.33
C PRO A 184 14.51 -6.45 20.61
N LEU A 185 15.40 -5.45 20.60
CA LEU A 185 16.73 -5.62 20.01
C LEU A 185 17.53 -6.75 20.67
N ALA A 186 17.31 -6.97 21.97
CA ALA A 186 17.90 -8.07 22.74
C ALA A 186 17.52 -9.47 22.20
N GLN A 187 16.49 -9.62 21.37
CA GLN A 187 16.12 -10.87 20.73
C GLN A 187 16.90 -11.12 19.43
N SER A 188 17.66 -10.15 18.94
CA SER A 188 18.50 -10.32 17.74
C SER A 188 19.82 -10.98 18.11
N GLU A 189 20.01 -12.22 17.69
CA GLU A 189 21.29 -12.92 17.89
C GLU A 189 22.47 -12.18 17.28
N THR A 190 22.27 -11.57 16.11
CA THR A 190 23.30 -10.80 15.40
C THR A 190 23.70 -9.55 16.17
N ALA A 191 22.72 -8.78 16.67
CA ALA A 191 22.98 -7.60 17.47
C ALA A 191 23.68 -7.95 18.79
N MET A 192 23.21 -9.01 19.44
CA MET A 192 23.73 -9.44 20.76
C MET A 192 25.14 -10.06 20.71
N LYS A 193 25.61 -10.53 19.55
CA LYS A 193 27.01 -10.99 19.38
C LYS A 193 28.04 -9.91 19.66
N HIS A 194 27.72 -8.67 19.34
CA HIS A 194 28.63 -7.52 19.47
C HIS A 194 28.22 -6.56 20.58
N ALA A 195 27.11 -6.83 21.26
CA ALA A 195 26.54 -5.96 22.28
C ALA A 195 27.31 -6.02 23.60
N ASN A 196 27.47 -4.87 24.25
CA ASN A 196 27.98 -4.82 25.62
C ASN A 196 26.89 -5.32 26.58
N ARG A 197 27.17 -6.42 27.28
CA ARG A 197 26.22 -7.09 28.20
C ARG A 197 25.75 -6.21 29.35
N THR A 198 26.48 -5.17 29.70
CA THR A 198 26.09 -4.20 30.74
C THR A 198 24.79 -3.48 30.38
N TYR A 199 24.52 -3.29 29.08
CA TYR A 199 23.35 -2.54 28.59
C TYR A 199 22.20 -3.43 28.09
N VAL A 200 22.15 -4.71 28.45
CA VAL A 200 21.06 -5.62 28.07
C VAL A 200 19.68 -5.07 28.41
N PRO A 201 19.42 -4.42 29.56
CA PRO A 201 18.13 -3.79 29.85
C PRO A 201 17.74 -2.71 28.86
N VAL A 202 18.72 -1.96 28.33
CA VAL A 202 18.50 -0.95 27.30
C VAL A 202 18.11 -1.62 25.98
N TYR A 203 18.82 -2.69 25.58
CA TYR A 203 18.50 -3.45 24.36
C TYR A 203 17.14 -4.17 24.42
N GLN A 204 16.60 -4.39 25.61
CA GLN A 204 15.23 -4.89 25.79
C GLN A 204 14.17 -3.82 25.56
N ALA A 205 14.49 -2.56 25.82
CA ALA A 205 13.59 -1.43 25.64
C ALA A 205 13.51 -0.93 24.19
N PHE A 206 14.62 -1.05 23.44
CA PHE A 206 14.67 -0.68 22.03
C PHE A 206 14.21 -1.82 21.13
N THR A 207 13.55 -1.48 20.03
CA THR A 207 13.09 -2.49 19.05
C THR A 207 14.03 -2.58 17.85
N GLN A 208 13.91 -3.69 17.10
CA GLN A 208 14.63 -3.86 15.83
C GLN A 208 14.06 -2.95 14.73
N TYR A 209 12.86 -2.41 14.93
CA TYR A 209 12.24 -1.42 14.07
C TYR A 209 12.56 -0.02 14.56
N TRP A 210 13.06 0.83 13.67
CA TRP A 210 13.43 2.21 13.93
C TRP A 210 12.81 3.19 12.90
N GLY A 211 11.61 2.85 12.38
CA GLY A 211 10.77 3.71 11.57
C GLY A 211 9.84 4.60 12.39
N GLU A 212 8.93 5.31 11.71
CA GLU A 212 8.07 6.34 12.31
C GLU A 212 6.72 5.82 12.83
N GLN A 213 6.40 4.55 12.59
CA GLN A 213 5.16 3.96 13.09
C GLN A 213 5.31 3.55 14.57
N PRO A 214 4.25 3.57 15.37
CA PRO A 214 4.30 3.10 16.77
C PRO A 214 4.73 1.64 16.91
N GLY A 215 4.56 0.85 15.87
CA GLY A 215 4.97 -0.54 15.80
C GLY A 215 4.54 -1.20 14.50
N THR A 216 5.28 -2.25 14.12
CA THR A 216 5.00 -3.06 12.94
C THR A 216 5.38 -4.52 13.17
N SER A 217 4.72 -5.44 12.46
CA SER A 217 5.10 -6.86 12.44
C SER A 217 6.11 -7.19 11.33
N GLY A 218 6.60 -6.19 10.61
CA GLY A 218 7.62 -6.33 9.58
C GLY A 218 7.53 -5.25 8.50
N PRO A 219 8.53 -5.17 7.63
CA PRO A 219 8.57 -4.21 6.54
C PRO A 219 7.67 -4.63 5.37
N VAL A 220 7.00 -3.65 4.75
CA VAL A 220 6.29 -3.88 3.48
C VAL A 220 7.31 -3.94 2.35
N TYR A 221 7.47 -5.10 1.73
CA TYR A 221 8.49 -5.36 0.70
C TYR A 221 7.88 -6.05 -0.52
N VAL A 222 7.99 -5.39 -1.67
CA VAL A 222 7.43 -5.89 -2.93
C VAL A 222 8.39 -6.84 -3.66
N GLY A 223 9.68 -6.70 -3.41
CA GLY A 223 10.73 -7.42 -4.12
C GLY A 223 11.46 -6.53 -5.13
N ALA A 224 12.79 -6.45 -4.99
CA ALA A 224 13.62 -5.59 -5.85
C ALA A 224 13.48 -5.94 -7.35
N PHE A 225 13.43 -7.23 -7.67
CA PHE A 225 13.25 -7.70 -9.05
C PHE A 225 11.84 -7.37 -9.57
N VAL A 226 10.81 -7.50 -8.75
CA VAL A 226 9.43 -7.16 -9.11
C VAL A 226 9.32 -5.65 -9.36
N LEU A 227 9.96 -4.84 -8.52
CA LEU A 227 10.00 -3.38 -8.72
C LEU A 227 10.78 -2.99 -9.98
N MET A 228 11.87 -3.69 -10.30
CA MET A 228 12.59 -3.52 -11.57
C MET A 228 11.69 -3.82 -12.78
N LEU A 229 10.94 -4.91 -12.73
CA LEU A 229 9.98 -5.25 -13.79
C LEU A 229 8.82 -4.26 -13.87
N PHE A 230 8.37 -3.71 -12.74
CA PHE A 230 7.38 -2.63 -12.72
C PHE A 230 7.89 -1.39 -13.47
N VAL A 231 9.12 -0.95 -13.18
CA VAL A 231 9.76 0.18 -13.88
C VAL A 231 9.91 -0.13 -15.37
N LEU A 232 10.36 -1.33 -15.71
CA LEU A 232 10.43 -1.77 -17.11
C LEU A 232 9.04 -1.75 -17.78
N GLY A 233 8.00 -2.13 -17.06
CA GLY A 233 6.61 -2.10 -17.52
C GLY A 233 6.15 -0.71 -17.94
N LEU A 234 6.61 0.33 -17.28
CA LEU A 234 6.31 1.72 -17.68
C LEU A 234 6.87 2.06 -19.07
N PHE A 235 7.95 1.42 -19.48
CA PHE A 235 8.54 1.62 -20.82
C PHE A 235 7.90 0.73 -21.89
N ILE A 236 7.69 -0.56 -21.63
CA ILE A 236 7.33 -1.54 -22.66
C ILE A 236 5.84 -1.87 -22.75
N VAL A 237 5.07 -1.74 -21.65
CA VAL A 237 3.62 -1.97 -21.67
C VAL A 237 2.92 -0.79 -22.35
N ARG A 238 2.01 -1.08 -23.27
CA ARG A 238 1.26 -0.06 -24.03
C ARG A 238 -0.11 0.20 -23.41
N GLY A 239 -0.64 1.39 -23.67
CA GLY A 239 -1.98 1.80 -23.26
C GLY A 239 -2.04 2.59 -21.97
N PRO A 240 -3.23 3.12 -21.61
CA PRO A 240 -3.40 4.01 -20.46
C PRO A 240 -3.34 3.28 -19.12
N MET A 241 -3.60 1.97 -19.10
CA MET A 241 -3.66 1.16 -17.87
C MET A 241 -2.37 1.27 -17.04
N LYS A 242 -1.19 1.25 -17.66
CA LYS A 242 0.08 1.38 -16.94
C LYS A 242 0.19 2.69 -16.14
N TRP A 243 -0.34 3.78 -16.71
CA TRP A 243 -0.32 5.09 -16.05
C TRP A 243 -1.30 5.14 -14.87
N CYS A 244 -2.44 4.47 -14.98
CA CYS A 244 -3.38 4.35 -13.88
C CYS A 244 -2.85 3.45 -12.76
N LEU A 245 -2.15 2.38 -13.08
CA LEU A 245 -1.46 1.55 -12.07
C LEU A 245 -0.34 2.35 -11.39
N LEU A 246 0.45 3.11 -12.15
CA LEU A 246 1.45 4.02 -11.59
C LEU A 246 0.80 5.07 -10.67
N ALA A 247 -0.28 5.71 -11.14
CA ALA A 247 -0.99 6.71 -10.35
C ALA A 247 -1.55 6.11 -9.04
N ALA A 248 -2.11 4.90 -9.09
CA ALA A 248 -2.58 4.20 -7.89
C ALA A 248 -1.43 3.87 -6.93
N THR A 249 -0.27 3.43 -7.46
CA THR A 249 0.93 3.19 -6.66
C THR A 249 1.41 4.46 -5.97
N VAL A 250 1.58 5.54 -6.73
CA VAL A 250 2.03 6.83 -6.19
C VAL A 250 1.04 7.38 -5.17
N LEU A 251 -0.26 7.34 -5.49
CA LEU A 251 -1.32 7.78 -4.58
C LEU A 251 -1.26 7.01 -3.24
N SER A 252 -1.10 5.69 -3.29
CA SER A 252 -1.03 4.87 -2.08
C SER A 252 0.21 5.19 -1.23
N ILE A 253 1.35 5.45 -1.87
CA ILE A 253 2.58 5.86 -1.17
C ILE A 253 2.37 7.22 -0.50
N LEU A 254 1.89 8.23 -1.23
CA LEU A 254 1.66 9.57 -0.69
C LEU A 254 0.67 9.58 0.48
N LEU A 255 -0.41 8.82 0.37
CA LEU A 255 -1.41 8.69 1.44
C LEU A 255 -0.89 7.89 2.65
N SER A 256 0.00 6.92 2.43
CA SER A 256 0.60 6.15 3.52
C SER A 256 1.49 7.01 4.42
N TRP A 257 2.05 8.10 3.92
CA TRP A 257 2.88 9.04 4.69
C TRP A 257 2.09 9.81 5.76
N GLY A 258 0.78 9.93 5.64
CA GLY A 258 -0.11 10.49 6.67
C GLY A 258 0.43 11.76 7.33
N LYS A 259 0.80 11.69 8.62
CA LYS A 259 1.35 12.83 9.39
C LYS A 259 2.64 13.41 8.78
N ASN A 260 3.40 12.60 8.05
CA ASN A 260 4.66 13.04 7.42
C ASN A 260 4.42 13.80 6.11
N PHE A 261 3.17 13.85 5.62
CA PHE A 261 2.74 14.67 4.49
C PHE A 261 1.33 15.21 4.72
N MET A 262 1.16 15.95 5.82
CA MET A 262 -0.14 16.33 6.36
C MET A 262 -0.97 17.15 5.38
N GLY A 263 -0.38 18.11 4.64
CA GLY A 263 -1.14 18.93 3.68
C GLY A 263 -1.85 18.12 2.60
N PHE A 264 -1.27 17.00 2.14
CA PHE A 264 -1.92 16.10 1.21
C PHE A 264 -2.98 15.22 1.92
N THR A 265 -2.67 14.77 3.12
CA THR A 265 -3.58 13.96 3.93
C THR A 265 -4.83 14.75 4.33
N ASP A 266 -4.70 16.02 4.71
CA ASP A 266 -5.81 16.91 5.05
C ASP A 266 -6.78 17.08 3.89
N PHE A 267 -6.28 17.22 2.66
CA PHE A 267 -7.15 17.26 1.49
C PHE A 267 -8.07 16.04 1.41
N PHE A 268 -7.56 14.83 1.70
CA PHE A 268 -8.39 13.63 1.71
C PHE A 268 -9.33 13.56 2.91
N LEU A 269 -8.87 13.99 4.08
CA LEU A 269 -9.70 14.00 5.30
C LEU A 269 -10.88 14.98 5.17
N ASP A 270 -10.69 16.10 4.49
CA ASP A 270 -11.68 17.16 4.41
C ASP A 270 -12.62 17.01 3.19
N TYR A 271 -12.12 16.49 2.07
CA TYR A 271 -12.87 16.50 0.81
C TYR A 271 -13.24 15.14 0.26
N VAL A 272 -12.57 14.06 0.69
CA VAL A 272 -12.87 12.72 0.16
C VAL A 272 -13.85 12.00 1.10
N PRO A 273 -15.07 11.67 0.61
CA PRO A 273 -16.11 11.10 1.45
C PRO A 273 -15.64 9.85 2.20
N MET A 274 -15.98 9.76 3.49
CA MET A 274 -15.68 8.64 4.38
C MET A 274 -14.19 8.40 4.69
N TYR A 275 -13.24 9.16 4.12
CA TYR A 275 -11.82 8.93 4.39
C TYR A 275 -11.48 9.17 5.88
N ASP A 276 -12.15 10.12 6.53
CA ASP A 276 -12.06 10.45 7.95
C ASP A 276 -12.63 9.38 8.91
N LYS A 277 -13.26 8.33 8.38
CA LYS A 277 -13.81 7.20 9.18
C LYS A 277 -12.82 6.07 9.41
N PHE A 278 -11.70 6.08 8.71
CA PHE A 278 -10.71 5.02 8.75
C PHE A 278 -9.43 5.50 9.43
N ARG A 279 -8.77 4.61 10.15
CA ARG A 279 -7.48 4.86 10.80
C ARG A 279 -6.36 4.05 10.14
N THR A 280 -5.11 4.31 10.57
CA THR A 280 -3.94 3.55 10.11
C THR A 280 -3.73 3.74 8.61
N VAL A 281 -3.43 4.99 8.23
CA VAL A 281 -3.26 5.39 6.83
C VAL A 281 -2.17 4.58 6.12
N ALA A 282 -1.13 4.11 6.84
CA ALA A 282 -0.11 3.22 6.29
C ALA A 282 -0.68 1.95 5.64
N SER A 283 -1.88 1.49 6.06
CA SER A 283 -2.55 0.31 5.47
C SER A 283 -2.89 0.46 3.99
N ILE A 284 -2.98 1.70 3.46
CA ILE A 284 -3.27 1.93 2.04
C ILE A 284 -2.13 1.47 1.12
N LEU A 285 -0.93 1.27 1.68
CA LEU A 285 0.24 0.79 0.93
C LEU A 285 0.02 -0.61 0.31
N VAL A 286 -1.00 -1.36 0.78
CA VAL A 286 -1.44 -2.61 0.15
C VAL A 286 -1.83 -2.43 -1.33
N ILE A 287 -2.21 -1.22 -1.75
CA ILE A 287 -2.44 -0.90 -3.16
C ILE A 287 -1.12 -1.05 -3.95
N ALA A 288 -0.01 -0.53 -3.44
CA ALA A 288 1.30 -0.68 -4.08
C ALA A 288 1.72 -2.16 -4.17
N GLU A 289 1.45 -2.95 -3.12
CA GLU A 289 1.67 -4.41 -3.09
C GLU A 289 0.84 -5.17 -4.15
N PHE A 290 -0.23 -4.58 -4.66
CA PHE A 290 -1.03 -5.13 -5.74
C PHE A 290 -0.61 -4.57 -7.12
N THR A 291 -0.49 -3.26 -7.24
CA THR A 291 -0.31 -2.58 -8.52
C THR A 291 1.10 -2.76 -9.09
N ILE A 292 2.13 -2.82 -8.23
CA ILE A 292 3.51 -3.06 -8.65
C ILE A 292 3.67 -4.47 -9.24
N PRO A 293 3.29 -5.56 -8.56
CA PRO A 293 3.36 -6.90 -9.16
C PRO A 293 2.48 -7.04 -10.40
N LEU A 294 1.30 -6.41 -10.43
CA LEU A 294 0.41 -6.47 -11.59
C LEU A 294 1.09 -5.89 -12.85
N LEU A 295 1.70 -4.70 -12.76
CA LEU A 295 2.40 -4.11 -13.89
C LEU A 295 3.69 -4.87 -14.22
N ALA A 296 4.40 -5.39 -13.21
CA ALA A 296 5.57 -6.25 -13.41
C ALA A 296 5.23 -7.52 -14.21
N MET A 297 4.12 -8.17 -13.89
CA MET A 297 3.65 -9.35 -14.63
C MET A 297 3.17 -9.02 -16.05
N LEU A 298 2.56 -7.84 -16.26
CA LEU A 298 2.26 -7.36 -17.60
C LEU A 298 3.53 -7.11 -18.42
N ALA A 299 4.60 -6.61 -17.78
CA ALA A 299 5.90 -6.45 -18.42
C ALA A 299 6.54 -7.80 -18.77
N LEU A 300 6.56 -8.75 -17.83
CA LEU A 300 7.08 -10.09 -18.04
C LEU A 300 6.31 -10.80 -19.18
N LYS A 301 4.98 -10.73 -19.13
CA LYS A 301 4.14 -11.25 -20.21
C LYS A 301 4.52 -10.64 -21.57
N LYS A 302 4.72 -9.31 -21.63
CA LYS A 302 5.11 -8.63 -22.87
C LYS A 302 6.48 -9.09 -23.36
N LEU A 303 7.44 -9.31 -22.47
CA LEU A 303 8.77 -9.84 -22.83
C LEU A 303 8.72 -11.25 -23.38
N VAL A 304 7.89 -12.12 -22.78
CA VAL A 304 7.76 -13.52 -23.21
C VAL A 304 6.98 -13.65 -24.52
N ASP A 305 5.86 -12.93 -24.66
CA ASP A 305 5.00 -13.01 -25.85
C ASP A 305 5.60 -12.26 -27.06
N ASP A 306 6.43 -11.24 -26.83
CA ASP A 306 7.01 -10.38 -27.86
C ASP A 306 8.44 -9.95 -27.47
N PRO A 307 9.44 -10.84 -27.55
CA PRO A 307 10.83 -10.52 -27.23
C PRO A 307 11.41 -9.35 -28.05
N ALA A 308 10.91 -9.16 -29.29
CA ALA A 308 11.30 -8.05 -30.15
C ALA A 308 10.85 -6.67 -29.63
N CYS A 309 10.04 -6.62 -28.57
CA CYS A 309 9.63 -5.33 -27.96
C CYS A 309 10.81 -4.49 -27.45
N LEU A 310 11.98 -5.09 -27.20
CA LEU A 310 13.21 -4.44 -26.82
C LEU A 310 14.12 -4.07 -28.02
N GLU A 311 13.73 -4.44 -29.22
CA GLU A 311 14.48 -4.12 -30.45
C GLU A 311 14.12 -2.72 -30.98
N GLY A 312 15.04 -2.14 -31.75
CA GLY A 312 14.88 -0.82 -32.40
C GLY A 312 15.09 0.35 -31.44
N LYS A 313 14.75 1.54 -31.92
CA LYS A 313 14.90 2.81 -31.17
C LYS A 313 13.56 3.24 -30.55
N SER A 314 13.63 3.85 -29.40
CA SER A 314 12.51 4.55 -28.76
C SER A 314 12.20 5.83 -29.52
N THR A 315 10.92 6.10 -29.75
CA THR A 315 10.44 7.37 -30.32
C THR A 315 10.45 8.51 -29.30
N HIS A 316 10.36 8.21 -28.00
CA HIS A 316 10.28 9.22 -26.93
C HIS A 316 11.62 9.53 -26.28
N LEU A 317 12.46 8.51 -26.03
CA LEU A 317 13.73 8.68 -25.32
C LEU A 317 14.94 8.71 -26.26
N HIS A 318 14.73 8.58 -27.56
CA HIS A 318 15.77 8.58 -28.60
C HIS A 318 16.95 7.60 -28.38
N MET A 319 16.73 6.57 -27.53
CA MET A 319 17.72 5.54 -27.19
C MET A 319 17.30 4.16 -27.72
N PRO A 320 18.22 3.21 -27.89
CA PRO A 320 17.88 1.82 -28.16
C PRO A 320 16.99 1.22 -27.06
N ARG A 321 15.87 0.55 -27.41
CA ARG A 321 14.93 0.01 -26.42
C ARG A 321 15.56 -1.03 -25.50
N LYS A 322 16.61 -1.73 -25.93
CA LYS A 322 17.38 -2.65 -25.07
C LYS A 322 17.90 -1.97 -23.80
N HIS A 323 18.16 -0.67 -23.84
CA HIS A 323 18.61 0.09 -22.69
C HIS A 323 17.51 0.33 -21.65
N TYR A 324 16.24 0.03 -21.94
CA TYR A 324 15.17 0.10 -20.94
C TYR A 324 15.40 -0.88 -19.78
N LEU A 325 15.95 -2.07 -20.08
CA LEU A 325 16.30 -3.04 -19.06
C LEU A 325 17.43 -2.50 -18.16
N THR A 326 18.50 -1.97 -18.78
CA THR A 326 19.62 -1.36 -18.05
C THR A 326 19.16 -0.17 -17.21
N LEU A 327 18.31 0.70 -17.79
CA LEU A 327 17.77 1.87 -17.06
C LEU A 327 16.89 1.42 -15.87
N SER A 328 16.04 0.43 -16.06
CA SER A 328 15.20 -0.11 -14.98
C SER A 328 16.06 -0.72 -13.88
N PHE A 329 17.12 -1.44 -14.24
CA PHE A 329 18.09 -1.96 -13.27
C PHE A 329 18.82 -0.83 -12.52
N CYS A 330 19.28 0.21 -13.23
CA CYS A 330 19.96 1.35 -12.59
C CYS A 330 19.06 2.11 -11.61
N ILE A 331 17.76 2.28 -11.95
CA ILE A 331 16.78 2.96 -11.07
C ILE A 331 16.48 2.14 -9.81
N THR A 332 16.54 0.81 -9.87
CA THR A 332 16.19 -0.07 -8.73
C THR A 332 17.43 -0.70 -8.11
N GLY A 333 18.11 -1.58 -8.82
CA GLY A 333 19.33 -2.24 -8.35
C GLY A 333 20.49 -1.28 -8.09
N GLY A 334 20.61 -0.22 -8.91
CA GLY A 334 21.61 0.83 -8.68
C GLY A 334 21.37 1.59 -7.37
N VAL A 335 20.12 1.93 -7.06
CA VAL A 335 19.75 2.55 -5.78
C VAL A 335 20.01 1.59 -4.61
N ALA A 336 19.65 0.32 -4.76
CA ALA A 336 19.92 -0.69 -3.73
C ALA A 336 21.43 -0.86 -3.48
N LEU A 337 22.25 -0.83 -4.52
CA LEU A 337 23.71 -0.87 -4.41
C LEU A 337 24.27 0.38 -3.72
N LEU A 338 23.71 1.57 -3.99
CA LEU A 338 24.09 2.80 -3.29
C LEU A 338 23.78 2.72 -1.80
N PHE A 339 22.62 2.20 -1.44
CA PHE A 339 22.23 2.02 -0.03
C PHE A 339 23.15 1.02 0.68
N TRP A 340 23.54 -0.05 -0.02
CA TRP A 340 24.50 -1.02 0.51
C TRP A 340 25.90 -0.44 0.68
N ALA A 341 26.37 0.38 -0.29
CA ALA A 341 27.72 0.94 -0.27
C ALA A 341 27.89 2.10 0.71
N MET A 342 26.80 2.86 0.97
CA MET A 342 26.81 4.08 1.78
C MET A 342 25.60 4.15 2.72
N PRO A 343 25.36 3.13 3.59
CA PRO A 343 24.15 3.08 4.40
C PRO A 343 24.01 4.29 5.33
N ASP A 344 25.06 4.72 5.98
CA ASP A 344 25.05 5.81 6.95
C ASP A 344 24.71 7.17 6.32
N ALA A 345 25.01 7.35 5.02
CA ALA A 345 24.67 8.57 4.29
C ALA A 345 23.15 8.70 4.04
N PHE A 346 22.43 7.57 3.98
CA PHE A 346 20.99 7.52 3.66
C PHE A 346 20.11 7.27 4.88
N PHE A 347 20.59 6.58 5.90
CA PHE A 347 19.77 6.09 7.00
C PHE A 347 20.12 6.67 8.37
N GLY A 348 21.22 7.43 8.46
CA GLY A 348 21.61 8.16 9.67
C GLY A 348 22.05 7.25 10.81
N ASP A 349 21.55 7.53 12.00
CA ASP A 349 21.96 6.89 13.26
C ASP A 349 21.17 5.63 13.62
N TYR A 350 20.29 5.15 12.72
CA TYR A 350 19.45 3.96 12.93
C TYR A 350 18.49 4.06 14.12
N LEU A 351 18.10 5.27 14.52
CA LEU A 351 17.14 5.55 15.57
C LEU A 351 15.91 6.24 15.03
N SER A 352 14.74 5.93 15.59
CA SER A 352 13.50 6.67 15.34
C SER A 352 13.42 7.92 16.22
N SER A 353 12.50 8.84 15.90
CA SER A 353 12.21 10.00 16.76
C SER A 353 11.81 9.61 18.19
N ALA A 354 11.14 8.47 18.35
CA ALA A 354 10.80 7.93 19.65
C ALA A 354 12.02 7.37 20.37
N ASP A 355 12.93 6.69 19.66
CA ASP A 355 14.16 6.14 20.23
C ASP A 355 15.06 7.24 20.77
N HIS A 356 15.19 8.36 20.07
CA HIS A 356 15.91 9.54 20.59
C HIS A 356 15.32 10.06 21.93
N THR A 357 14.00 10.02 22.06
CA THR A 357 13.34 10.42 23.32
C THR A 357 13.64 9.43 24.43
N TYR A 358 13.55 8.13 24.15
CA TYR A 358 13.89 7.07 25.12
C TYR A 358 15.37 7.12 25.50
N MET A 359 16.28 7.34 24.53
CA MET A 359 17.70 7.47 24.80
C MET A 359 17.99 8.57 25.82
N LYS A 360 17.39 9.76 25.66
CA LYS A 360 17.49 10.85 26.62
C LYS A 360 17.04 10.45 28.02
N GLN A 361 15.89 9.78 28.11
CA GLN A 361 15.37 9.30 29.41
C GLN A 361 16.31 8.30 30.08
N PHE A 362 16.94 7.38 29.31
CA PHE A 362 17.92 6.44 29.85
C PHE A 362 19.20 7.12 30.33
N VAL A 363 19.64 8.18 29.66
CA VAL A 363 20.79 9.00 30.11
C VAL A 363 20.44 9.77 31.40
N GLU A 364 19.29 10.44 31.44
CA GLU A 364 18.83 11.18 32.63
C GLU A 364 18.63 10.26 33.84
N ALA A 365 18.19 9.02 33.61
CA ALA A 365 18.05 8.00 34.67
C ALA A 365 19.37 7.32 35.04
N GLY A 366 20.49 7.64 34.39
CA GLY A 366 21.82 7.11 34.68
C GLY A 366 22.08 5.68 34.17
N TYR A 367 21.21 5.14 33.31
CA TYR A 367 21.40 3.80 32.73
C TYR A 367 22.45 3.78 31.60
N ILE A 368 22.64 4.92 30.94
CA ILE A 368 23.63 5.10 29.85
C ILE A 368 24.47 6.33 30.15
N PRO A 369 25.81 6.24 30.09
CA PRO A 369 26.68 7.42 30.20
C PRO A 369 26.41 8.42 29.05
N GLN A 370 26.41 9.72 29.37
CA GLN A 370 26.16 10.80 28.40
C GLN A 370 27.12 10.77 27.19
N GLN A 371 28.30 10.18 27.36
CA GLN A 371 29.32 10.04 26.30
C GLN A 371 28.98 8.96 25.27
N LEU A 372 28.02 8.07 25.54
CA LEU A 372 27.60 6.94 24.70
C LEU A 372 26.21 7.15 24.07
N ALA A 373 25.53 8.22 24.40
CA ALA A 373 24.23 8.63 23.86
C ALA A 373 24.40 9.71 22.80
#